data_44029d13e0a8c4afda10be252a4f115d
#
_entry.id   44029d13e0a8c4afda10be252a4f115d
#
_cell.length_a   1.000
_cell.length_b   1.000
_cell.length_c   1.000
_cell.angle_alpha   90.00
_cell.angle_beta   90.00
_cell.angle_gamma   90.00
#
_symmetry.space_group_name_H-M   'P 1'
#
loop_
_entity.id
_entity.type
_entity.pdbx_description
1 polymer ?
#
loop_
_entity_poly.entity_id
_entity_poly.type
_entity_poly.pdbx_seq_one_letter_code
_entity_poly.pdbx_strand_id
1 'polypeptide(L)'
;NTNKKLIMKGDYDYLKLLNISCVRIMKYDYLIVGSGLFGAIFAYEANKKGKKVLVVDKRPNVGGNIYTENIDGINVHKYGAHIFHTSNKEIWDYINQFAEFNRYTNAPVARYKNELYNMPFNMNTFNKLWGVVTPEEAKQKIEKEKNEAGIKEPKNLEEQAISLVGKTIYEKLVKGYTEKQWGKRATELPSFIIKRLPVRFIYDNNYFNDIYQGIPIGGYTQIIEKMLDGIEVRLSCDYFENKEELENIAEKIIFTGPIDKYYGYKFGELEYRSLRFETEELDVENYQGNAVVNYTEYEVPYTRIIEHKHFEYGPSLGKIAGGKTAQKTIITKEYPDKWIQGKEPYYTMNDEKNTSLYSKYKELADKDSKVIFGGRLGQYKYFDMDKVIIEALKCVKEELK
;
A
#
# COMPACT_ATOMS: atom_id res chain seq x y z
N ASN A 1 28.95 -18.43 -40.92
CA ASN A 1 30.24 -18.78 -40.32
C ASN A 1 30.38 -18.15 -38.96
N THR A 2 30.18 -19.00 -38.01
CA THR A 2 30.30 -18.90 -36.58
C THR A 2 31.71 -18.56 -36.11
N ASN A 3 31.84 -17.58 -35.24
CA ASN A 3 32.98 -17.50 -34.32
C ASN A 3 32.47 -17.17 -32.91
N LYS A 4 32.01 -18.22 -32.21
CA LYS A 4 31.94 -18.22 -30.74
C LYS A 4 33.37 -18.47 -30.24
N LYS A 5 34.04 -17.43 -29.72
CA LYS A 5 35.26 -17.63 -28.92
C LYS A 5 34.85 -18.21 -27.57
N LEU A 6 35.10 -19.50 -27.36
CA LEU A 6 35.13 -20.11 -26.03
C LEU A 6 36.28 -19.47 -25.25
N ILE A 7 35.96 -18.76 -24.17
CA ILE A 7 36.96 -18.38 -23.18
C ILE A 7 37.21 -19.62 -22.33
N MET A 8 38.39 -20.20 -22.44
CA MET A 8 38.77 -21.39 -21.69
C MET A 8 39.18 -21.04 -20.26
N LYS A 9 38.90 -21.95 -19.32
CA LYS A 9 39.16 -21.82 -17.88
C LYS A 9 40.59 -21.38 -17.52
N GLY A 10 41.56 -21.56 -18.45
CA GLY A 10 42.95 -21.13 -18.29
C GLY A 10 43.18 -19.62 -18.37
N ASP A 11 42.27 -18.85 -19.01
CA ASP A 11 42.46 -17.40 -19.16
C ASP A 11 42.10 -16.65 -17.85
N TYR A 12 41.31 -17.25 -17.00
CA TYR A 12 40.92 -16.66 -15.67
C TYR A 12 42.09 -16.67 -14.67
N ASP A 13 42.94 -17.72 -14.73
CA ASP A 13 44.10 -17.83 -13.84
C ASP A 13 45.26 -16.96 -14.31
N TYR A 14 45.40 -16.73 -15.62
CA TYR A 14 46.42 -15.85 -16.19
C TYR A 14 46.15 -14.36 -15.88
N LEU A 15 44.85 -13.96 -15.82
CA LEU A 15 44.44 -12.59 -15.45
C LEU A 15 44.63 -12.31 -13.96
N LYS A 16 44.57 -13.33 -13.09
CA LYS A 16 44.86 -13.21 -11.65
C LYS A 16 46.34 -13.00 -11.39
N LEU A 17 47.23 -13.58 -12.19
CA LEU A 17 48.69 -13.45 -12.08
C LEU A 17 49.20 -12.06 -12.52
N LEU A 18 48.46 -11.34 -13.34
CA LEU A 18 48.87 -10.04 -13.87
C LEU A 18 48.47 -8.85 -12.97
N ASN A 19 47.86 -9.09 -11.80
CA ASN A 19 47.39 -8.04 -10.88
C ASN A 19 46.59 -6.94 -11.60
N ILE A 20 45.95 -7.28 -12.72
CA ILE A 20 45.02 -6.39 -13.42
C ILE A 20 43.78 -6.35 -12.56
N SER A 21 43.61 -5.27 -11.82
CA SER A 21 42.35 -4.96 -11.17
C SER A 21 41.22 -5.22 -12.16
N CYS A 22 40.35 -6.21 -11.85
CA CYS A 22 39.20 -6.50 -12.70
C CYS A 22 38.40 -5.18 -12.80
N VAL A 23 38.53 -4.49 -13.94
CA VAL A 23 37.78 -3.29 -14.19
C VAL A 23 36.32 -3.71 -14.11
N ARG A 24 35.65 -3.37 -13.00
CA ARG A 24 34.24 -3.61 -12.83
C ARG A 24 33.52 -2.86 -13.94
N ILE A 25 33.06 -3.57 -14.96
CA ILE A 25 32.27 -2.97 -16.03
C ILE A 25 30.87 -2.79 -15.46
N MET A 26 30.61 -1.62 -14.89
CA MET A 26 29.26 -1.24 -14.48
C MET A 26 28.39 -1.15 -15.74
N LYS A 27 27.39 -2.01 -15.80
CA LYS A 27 26.45 -2.09 -16.93
C LYS A 27 25.31 -1.09 -16.80
N TYR A 28 24.95 -0.74 -15.55
CA TYR A 28 23.83 0.14 -15.22
C TYR A 28 24.30 1.27 -14.30
N ASP A 29 23.72 2.47 -14.48
CA ASP A 29 23.86 3.57 -13.52
C ASP A 29 23.10 3.22 -12.24
N TYR A 30 21.91 2.63 -12.39
CA TYR A 30 21.03 2.29 -11.26
C TYR A 30 20.49 0.86 -11.35
N LEU A 31 20.59 0.15 -10.23
CA LEU A 31 19.79 -1.04 -9.92
C LEU A 31 18.63 -0.62 -9.04
N ILE A 32 17.40 -0.94 -9.46
CA ILE A 32 16.20 -0.68 -8.67
C ILE A 32 15.65 -2.00 -8.16
N VAL A 33 15.59 -2.13 -6.84
CA VAL A 33 15.07 -3.31 -6.16
C VAL A 33 13.63 -3.04 -5.72
N GLY A 34 12.70 -3.65 -6.43
CA GLY A 34 11.26 -3.50 -6.29
C GLY A 34 10.62 -2.69 -7.42
N SER A 35 9.72 -3.32 -8.16
CA SER A 35 8.97 -2.76 -9.27
C SER A 35 7.63 -2.13 -8.87
N GLY A 36 7.48 -1.77 -7.58
CA GLY A 36 6.35 -1.01 -7.08
C GLY A 36 6.38 0.46 -7.52
N LEU A 37 5.39 1.24 -7.12
CA LEU A 37 5.20 2.62 -7.57
C LEU A 37 6.45 3.51 -7.39
N PHE A 38 7.14 3.42 -6.24
CA PHE A 38 8.36 4.20 -6.01
C PHE A 38 9.47 3.84 -6.99
N GLY A 39 9.76 2.54 -7.13
CA GLY A 39 10.84 2.05 -8.00
C GLY A 39 10.55 2.34 -9.47
N ALA A 40 9.31 2.16 -9.92
CA ALA A 40 8.89 2.44 -11.29
C ALA A 40 9.01 3.93 -11.65
N ILE A 41 8.62 4.83 -10.74
CA ILE A 41 8.78 6.29 -10.95
C ILE A 41 10.26 6.67 -11.06
N PHE A 42 11.09 6.18 -10.14
CA PHE A 42 12.53 6.46 -10.21
C PHE A 42 13.14 5.92 -11.51
N ALA A 43 12.79 4.69 -11.90
CA ALA A 43 13.24 4.07 -13.14
C ALA A 43 12.86 4.92 -14.37
N TYR A 44 11.59 5.32 -14.44
CA TYR A 44 11.06 6.13 -15.53
C TYR A 44 11.80 7.47 -15.67
N GLU A 45 11.92 8.21 -14.58
CA GLU A 45 12.54 9.52 -14.60
C GLU A 45 14.05 9.44 -14.84
N ALA A 46 14.74 8.40 -14.34
CA ALA A 46 16.14 8.16 -14.61
C ALA A 46 16.38 7.81 -16.10
N ASN A 47 15.54 6.94 -16.66
CA ASN A 47 15.60 6.57 -18.07
C ASN A 47 15.38 7.78 -19.00
N LYS A 48 14.42 8.66 -18.68
CA LYS A 48 14.21 9.93 -19.41
C LYS A 48 15.45 10.83 -19.42
N LYS A 49 16.30 10.75 -18.40
CA LYS A 49 17.59 11.44 -18.32
C LYS A 49 18.75 10.67 -18.94
N GLY A 50 18.49 9.62 -19.69
CA GLY A 50 19.47 8.81 -20.40
C GLY A 50 20.29 7.87 -19.50
N LYS A 51 19.84 7.63 -18.25
CA LYS A 51 20.49 6.69 -17.34
C LYS A 51 20.13 5.25 -17.71
N LYS A 52 21.10 4.35 -17.61
CA LYS A 52 20.89 2.91 -17.79
C LYS A 52 20.38 2.31 -16.49
N VAL A 53 19.19 1.75 -16.53
CA VAL A 53 18.49 1.24 -15.35
C VAL A 53 18.18 -0.24 -15.51
N LEU A 54 18.39 -1.01 -14.43
CA LEU A 54 17.87 -2.36 -14.27
C LEU A 54 16.89 -2.38 -13.11
N VAL A 55 15.68 -2.89 -13.34
CA VAL A 55 14.69 -3.14 -12.29
C VAL A 55 14.62 -4.63 -11.98
N VAL A 56 14.67 -5.01 -10.72
CA VAL A 56 14.48 -6.39 -10.27
C VAL A 56 13.34 -6.48 -9.27
N ASP A 57 12.54 -7.54 -9.37
CA ASP A 57 11.49 -7.82 -8.38
C ASP A 57 11.42 -9.33 -8.10
N LYS A 58 11.25 -9.69 -6.83
CA LYS A 58 11.08 -11.08 -6.41
C LYS A 58 9.75 -11.69 -6.88
N ARG A 59 8.73 -10.85 -7.15
CA ARG A 59 7.43 -11.28 -7.65
C ARG A 59 7.47 -11.56 -9.15
N PRO A 60 6.56 -12.40 -9.67
CA PRO A 60 6.46 -12.69 -11.11
C PRO A 60 5.76 -11.57 -11.89
N ASN A 61 5.36 -10.49 -11.25
CA ASN A 61 4.65 -9.36 -11.82
C ASN A 61 5.21 -8.02 -11.34
N VAL A 62 5.08 -6.98 -12.13
CA VAL A 62 5.33 -5.60 -11.74
C VAL A 62 4.18 -5.02 -10.91
N GLY A 63 4.38 -3.83 -10.32
CA GLY A 63 3.33 -3.08 -9.63
C GLY A 63 3.39 -3.16 -8.11
N GLY A 64 4.16 -4.09 -7.54
CA GLY A 64 4.22 -4.23 -6.08
C GLY A 64 2.83 -4.42 -5.49
N ASN A 65 2.49 -3.65 -4.44
CA ASN A 65 1.19 -3.80 -3.78
C ASN A 65 0.01 -3.21 -4.58
N ILE A 66 0.24 -2.38 -5.59
CA ILE A 66 -0.84 -1.86 -6.46
C ILE A 66 -1.10 -2.77 -7.68
N TYR A 67 -0.47 -3.95 -7.74
CA TYR A 67 -0.71 -4.90 -8.81
C TYR A 67 -2.20 -5.24 -8.94
N THR A 68 -2.70 -5.08 -10.15
CA THR A 68 -4.08 -5.40 -10.55
C THR A 68 -4.03 -6.42 -11.65
N GLU A 69 -4.78 -7.51 -11.49
CA GLU A 69 -4.89 -8.58 -12.48
C GLU A 69 -6.28 -8.54 -13.11
N ASN A 70 -6.35 -8.60 -14.44
CA ASN A 70 -7.63 -8.73 -15.10
C ASN A 70 -8.05 -10.19 -15.14
N ILE A 71 -9.16 -10.51 -14.48
CA ILE A 71 -9.77 -11.84 -14.46
C ILE A 71 -11.17 -11.69 -15.05
N ASP A 72 -11.42 -12.31 -16.20
CA ASP A 72 -12.70 -12.28 -16.92
C ASP A 72 -13.29 -10.87 -17.11
N GLY A 73 -12.42 -9.86 -17.31
CA GLY A 73 -12.82 -8.48 -17.51
C GLY A 73 -13.02 -7.68 -16.22
N ILE A 74 -12.80 -8.27 -15.06
CA ILE A 74 -12.80 -7.60 -13.75
C ILE A 74 -11.36 -7.33 -13.32
N ASN A 75 -11.03 -6.08 -13.03
CA ASN A 75 -9.71 -5.69 -12.54
C ASN A 75 -9.60 -5.95 -11.05
N VAL A 76 -8.93 -7.04 -10.67
CA VAL A 76 -8.78 -7.52 -9.29
C VAL A 76 -7.55 -6.91 -8.64
N HIS A 77 -7.72 -6.14 -7.59
CA HIS A 77 -6.64 -5.61 -6.77
C HIS A 77 -6.11 -6.71 -5.85
N LYS A 78 -4.98 -7.32 -6.23
CA LYS A 78 -4.46 -8.56 -5.59
C LYS A 78 -4.00 -8.39 -4.14
N TYR A 79 -3.61 -7.17 -3.76
CA TYR A 79 -3.01 -6.89 -2.44
C TYR A 79 -3.81 -5.83 -1.67
N GLY A 80 -5.14 -5.90 -1.74
CA GLY A 80 -6.06 -5.00 -1.06
C GLY A 80 -6.58 -3.87 -1.95
N ALA A 81 -7.64 -3.21 -1.48
CA ALA A 81 -8.25 -2.10 -2.19
C ALA A 81 -7.30 -0.90 -2.25
N HIS A 82 -6.97 -0.46 -3.46
CA HIS A 82 -6.18 0.73 -3.70
C HIS A 82 -7.04 1.74 -4.44
N ILE A 83 -7.31 2.87 -3.82
CA ILE A 83 -8.02 4.01 -4.42
C ILE A 83 -7.04 5.18 -4.43
N PHE A 84 -6.77 5.73 -5.61
CA PHE A 84 -5.91 6.89 -5.73
C PHE A 84 -6.66 8.14 -5.28
N HIS A 85 -6.04 8.94 -4.41
CA HIS A 85 -6.57 10.22 -3.95
C HIS A 85 -5.45 11.19 -3.64
N THR A 86 -5.67 12.47 -3.86
CA THR A 86 -4.73 13.53 -3.54
C THR A 86 -5.40 14.91 -3.61
N SER A 87 -4.93 15.87 -2.84
CA SER A 87 -5.28 17.28 -3.02
C SER A 87 -4.20 18.05 -3.81
N ASN A 88 -3.10 17.39 -4.17
CA ASN A 88 -2.02 17.99 -4.95
C ASN A 88 -2.27 17.80 -6.45
N LYS A 89 -2.56 18.93 -7.14
CA LYS A 89 -2.81 18.91 -8.59
C LYS A 89 -1.62 18.41 -9.41
N GLU A 90 -0.39 18.73 -9.03
CA GLU A 90 0.80 18.29 -9.77
C GLU A 90 0.92 16.76 -9.74
N ILE A 91 0.62 16.15 -8.61
CA ILE A 91 0.63 14.68 -8.45
C ILE A 91 -0.52 14.05 -9.23
N TRP A 92 -1.70 14.66 -9.20
CA TRP A 92 -2.84 14.21 -10.00
C TRP A 92 -2.51 14.27 -11.51
N ASP A 93 -1.97 15.38 -11.98
CA ASP A 93 -1.57 15.55 -13.37
C ASP A 93 -0.43 14.59 -13.76
N TYR A 94 0.50 14.32 -12.84
CA TYR A 94 1.59 13.38 -13.08
C TYR A 94 1.07 11.95 -13.32
N ILE A 95 0.22 11.43 -12.45
CA ILE A 95 -0.25 10.05 -12.58
C ILE A 95 -1.20 9.88 -13.79
N ASN A 96 -1.95 10.92 -14.15
CA ASN A 96 -2.84 10.92 -15.32
C ASN A 96 -2.10 10.87 -16.67
N GLN A 97 -0.77 11.06 -16.70
CA GLN A 97 0.02 10.82 -17.91
C GLN A 97 0.08 9.33 -18.29
N PHE A 98 -0.14 8.44 -17.31
CA PHE A 98 0.02 6.99 -17.49
C PHE A 98 -1.31 6.23 -17.62
N ALA A 99 -2.40 6.76 -17.10
CA ALA A 99 -3.74 6.17 -17.23
C ALA A 99 -4.83 7.24 -17.12
N GLU A 100 -5.97 6.97 -17.74
CA GLU A 100 -7.20 7.72 -17.48
C GLU A 100 -7.82 7.21 -16.20
N PHE A 101 -8.21 8.12 -15.30
CA PHE A 101 -8.89 7.80 -14.04
C PHE A 101 -10.39 8.02 -14.18
N ASN A 102 -11.17 7.06 -13.70
CA ASN A 102 -12.61 7.24 -13.56
C ASN A 102 -12.93 8.19 -12.39
N ARG A 103 -14.21 8.48 -12.20
CA ARG A 103 -14.68 9.32 -11.09
C ARG A 103 -15.12 8.49 -9.87
N TYR A 104 -14.49 7.35 -9.60
CA TYR A 104 -14.83 6.55 -8.45
C TYR A 104 -14.68 7.37 -7.16
N THR A 105 -15.75 7.43 -6.38
CA THR A 105 -15.76 8.06 -5.06
C THR A 105 -15.78 6.96 -4.00
N ASN A 106 -14.75 6.93 -3.15
CA ASN A 106 -14.66 5.92 -2.12
C ASN A 106 -15.69 6.18 -1.02
N ALA A 107 -16.68 5.33 -0.92
CA ALA A 107 -17.75 5.39 0.07
C ALA A 107 -17.96 4.00 0.72
N PRO A 108 -16.99 3.54 1.53
CA PRO A 108 -17.10 2.24 2.20
C PRO A 108 -18.25 2.23 3.20
N VAL A 109 -18.77 1.05 3.46
CA VAL A 109 -19.74 0.82 4.52
C VAL A 109 -19.17 -0.11 5.59
N ALA A 110 -19.63 0.03 6.81
CA ALA A 110 -19.32 -0.86 7.92
C ALA A 110 -20.53 -1.77 8.21
N ARG A 111 -20.30 -3.06 8.29
CA ARG A 111 -21.28 -4.04 8.72
C ARG A 111 -21.01 -4.43 10.16
N TYR A 112 -22.03 -4.30 10.98
CA TYR A 112 -22.09 -4.81 12.36
C TYR A 112 -23.32 -5.69 12.51
N LYS A 113 -23.15 -6.99 12.63
CA LYS A 113 -24.23 -7.99 12.61
C LYS A 113 -25.09 -7.84 11.34
N ASN A 114 -26.35 -7.52 11.49
CA ASN A 114 -27.31 -7.32 10.38
C ASN A 114 -27.53 -5.83 10.04
N GLU A 115 -26.67 -4.94 10.57
CA GLU A 115 -26.78 -3.49 10.36
C GLU A 115 -25.65 -3.01 9.43
N LEU A 116 -25.97 -2.04 8.57
CA LEU A 116 -24.99 -1.38 7.70
C LEU A 116 -24.93 0.10 8.07
N TYR A 117 -23.72 0.63 8.13
CA TYR A 117 -23.41 2.02 8.49
C TYR A 117 -22.49 2.65 7.45
N ASN A 118 -22.75 3.90 7.09
CA ASN A 118 -21.87 4.64 6.20
C ASN A 118 -20.56 5.03 6.90
N MET A 119 -19.48 5.07 6.14
CA MET A 119 -18.18 5.53 6.57
C MET A 119 -17.71 6.67 5.65
N PRO A 120 -17.00 7.68 6.17
CA PRO A 120 -16.65 7.94 7.58
C PRO A 120 -17.90 8.21 8.43
N PHE A 121 -17.75 8.28 9.76
CA PHE A 121 -18.88 8.60 10.66
C PHE A 121 -19.46 9.95 10.29
N ASN A 122 -20.67 9.94 9.75
CA ASN A 122 -21.36 11.13 9.24
C ASN A 122 -22.84 11.12 9.63
N MET A 123 -23.61 12.09 9.17
CA MET A 123 -25.03 12.18 9.52
C MET A 123 -25.86 10.95 9.11
N ASN A 124 -25.49 10.23 8.03
CA ASN A 124 -26.15 8.96 7.69
C ASN A 124 -25.85 7.89 8.76
N THR A 125 -24.63 7.83 9.26
CA THR A 125 -24.22 6.94 10.35
C THR A 125 -25.01 7.25 11.63
N PHE A 126 -25.09 8.53 12.00
CA PHE A 126 -25.77 8.96 13.24
C PHE A 126 -27.28 8.79 13.17
N ASN A 127 -27.89 9.07 12.00
CA ASN A 127 -29.30 8.78 11.77
C ASN A 127 -29.59 7.30 11.95
N LYS A 128 -28.76 6.42 11.37
CA LYS A 128 -28.91 4.97 11.50
C LYS A 128 -28.71 4.47 12.92
N LEU A 129 -27.77 5.05 13.68
CA LEU A 129 -27.49 4.68 15.08
C LEU A 129 -28.58 5.13 16.05
N TRP A 130 -29.07 6.36 15.90
CA TRP A 130 -29.85 7.05 16.92
C TRP A 130 -31.18 7.68 16.44
N GLY A 131 -31.46 7.64 15.12
CA GLY A 131 -32.63 8.29 14.54
C GLY A 131 -32.57 9.83 14.50
N VAL A 132 -31.39 10.41 14.76
CA VAL A 132 -31.21 11.87 14.74
C VAL A 132 -31.23 12.40 13.32
N VAL A 133 -31.75 13.59 13.11
CA VAL A 133 -31.87 14.21 11.77
C VAL A 133 -31.05 15.48 11.61
N THR A 134 -30.69 16.13 12.71
CA THR A 134 -29.93 17.38 12.70
C THR A 134 -28.51 17.19 13.25
N PRO A 135 -27.54 18.00 12.76
CA PRO A 135 -26.17 18.00 13.30
C PRO A 135 -26.12 18.26 14.82
N GLU A 136 -27.00 19.11 15.33
CA GLU A 136 -27.05 19.44 16.75
C GLU A 136 -27.48 18.25 17.61
N GLU A 137 -28.51 17.51 17.20
CA GLU A 137 -28.93 16.28 17.90
C GLU A 137 -27.80 15.22 17.90
N ALA A 138 -27.08 15.08 16.79
CA ALA A 138 -25.97 14.15 16.70
C ALA A 138 -24.80 14.54 17.63
N LYS A 139 -24.45 15.84 17.69
CA LYS A 139 -23.43 16.36 18.61
C LYS A 139 -23.84 16.11 20.06
N GLN A 140 -25.07 16.41 20.42
CA GLN A 140 -25.61 16.23 21.80
C GLN A 140 -25.53 14.74 22.20
N LYS A 141 -25.82 13.80 21.28
CA LYS A 141 -25.69 12.36 21.53
C LYS A 141 -24.25 11.96 21.82
N ILE A 142 -23.32 12.38 20.98
CA ILE A 142 -21.88 12.08 21.15
C ILE A 142 -21.37 12.68 22.46
N GLU A 143 -21.65 13.96 22.73
CA GLU A 143 -21.19 14.64 23.94
C GLU A 143 -21.80 14.02 25.20
N LYS A 144 -23.06 13.60 25.15
CA LYS A 144 -23.70 12.89 26.27
C LYS A 144 -22.91 11.60 26.58
N GLU A 145 -22.65 10.74 25.60
CA GLU A 145 -21.94 9.49 25.82
C GLU A 145 -20.49 9.71 26.29
N LYS A 146 -19.81 10.74 25.79
CA LYS A 146 -18.46 11.13 26.24
C LYS A 146 -18.49 11.59 27.71
N ASN A 147 -19.44 12.39 28.09
CA ASN A 147 -19.63 12.91 29.47
C ASN A 147 -19.97 11.76 30.43
N GLU A 148 -20.84 10.84 30.03
CA GLU A 148 -21.19 9.64 30.82
C GLU A 148 -19.99 8.73 31.05
N ALA A 149 -19.08 8.63 30.07
CA ALA A 149 -17.83 7.87 30.20
C ALA A 149 -16.82 8.54 31.16
N GLY A 150 -16.87 9.88 31.31
CA GLY A 150 -16.06 10.63 32.26
C GLY A 150 -14.54 10.54 32.06
N ILE A 151 -14.08 10.19 30.85
CA ILE A 151 -12.67 9.99 30.56
C ILE A 151 -11.99 11.33 30.33
N LYS A 152 -11.08 11.72 31.21
CA LYS A 152 -10.30 12.96 31.10
C LYS A 152 -8.94 12.73 30.42
N GLU A 153 -8.25 11.66 30.79
CA GLU A 153 -6.93 11.29 30.27
C GLU A 153 -6.97 9.82 29.81
N PRO A 154 -7.16 9.57 28.50
CA PRO A 154 -7.26 8.21 27.99
C PRO A 154 -5.95 7.43 28.15
N LYS A 155 -6.00 6.26 28.78
CA LYS A 155 -4.84 5.40 29.08
C LYS A 155 -4.58 4.36 27.99
N ASN A 156 -5.60 4.02 27.21
CA ASN A 156 -5.56 2.98 26.20
C ASN A 156 -6.46 3.37 25.02
N LEU A 157 -6.46 2.53 23.99
CA LEU A 157 -7.21 2.78 22.75
C LEU A 157 -8.72 2.81 22.97
N GLU A 158 -9.27 1.99 23.85
CA GLU A 158 -10.70 1.99 24.19
C GLU A 158 -11.12 3.34 24.74
N GLU A 159 -10.43 3.79 25.79
CA GLU A 159 -10.70 5.08 26.42
C GLU A 159 -10.53 6.25 25.44
N GLN A 160 -9.50 6.19 24.59
CA GLN A 160 -9.27 7.20 23.56
C GLN A 160 -10.42 7.25 22.55
N ALA A 161 -10.86 6.10 22.03
CA ALA A 161 -11.94 6.03 21.06
C ALA A 161 -13.26 6.54 21.66
N ILE A 162 -13.61 6.10 22.88
CA ILE A 162 -14.84 6.56 23.58
C ILE A 162 -14.79 8.06 23.82
N SER A 163 -13.64 8.62 24.21
CA SER A 163 -13.49 10.07 24.41
C SER A 163 -13.64 10.89 23.11
N LEU A 164 -13.45 10.26 21.96
CA LEU A 164 -13.57 10.91 20.65
C LEU A 164 -15.01 10.84 20.09
N VAL A 165 -15.62 9.65 20.13
CA VAL A 165 -16.86 9.37 19.37
C VAL A 165 -18.01 8.83 20.22
N GLY A 166 -17.81 8.61 21.52
CA GLY A 166 -18.80 8.01 22.41
C GLY A 166 -18.79 6.47 22.37
N LYS A 167 -19.50 5.87 23.33
CA LYS A 167 -19.50 4.43 23.57
C LYS A 167 -20.17 3.64 22.43
N THR A 168 -21.30 4.11 21.93
CA THR A 168 -22.08 3.40 20.92
C THR A 168 -21.31 3.22 19.62
N ILE A 169 -20.67 4.29 19.12
CA ILE A 169 -19.83 4.21 17.90
C ILE A 169 -18.61 3.33 18.14
N TYR A 170 -17.96 3.48 19.30
CA TYR A 170 -16.83 2.65 19.65
C TYR A 170 -17.19 1.15 19.63
N GLU A 171 -18.22 0.73 20.35
CA GLU A 171 -18.60 -0.68 20.49
C GLU A 171 -19.03 -1.32 19.16
N LYS A 172 -19.81 -0.61 18.34
CA LYS A 172 -20.30 -1.16 17.07
C LYS A 172 -19.32 -1.05 15.93
N LEU A 173 -18.56 0.05 15.83
CA LEU A 173 -17.87 0.38 14.58
C LEU A 173 -16.34 0.45 14.70
N VAL A 174 -15.79 0.47 15.92
CA VAL A 174 -14.34 0.62 16.13
C VAL A 174 -13.75 -0.60 16.81
N LYS A 175 -14.33 -1.05 17.92
CA LYS A 175 -13.75 -2.05 18.82
C LYS A 175 -13.32 -3.32 18.10
N GLY A 176 -14.27 -4.09 17.58
CA GLY A 176 -13.97 -5.40 17.01
C GLY A 176 -13.10 -5.33 15.76
N TYR A 177 -13.27 -4.29 14.94
CA TYR A 177 -12.39 -4.06 13.79
C TYR A 177 -10.94 -3.84 14.23
N THR A 178 -10.73 -2.97 15.21
CA THR A 178 -9.39 -2.62 15.70
C THR A 178 -8.74 -3.80 16.43
N GLU A 179 -9.48 -4.51 17.26
CA GLU A 179 -8.98 -5.70 17.97
C GLU A 179 -8.53 -6.79 17.00
N LYS A 180 -9.29 -7.05 15.91
CA LYS A 180 -8.87 -7.95 14.83
C LYS A 180 -7.58 -7.45 14.15
N GLN A 181 -7.60 -6.19 13.74
CA GLN A 181 -6.47 -5.58 13.03
C GLN A 181 -5.16 -5.70 13.82
N TRP A 182 -5.21 -5.51 15.13
CA TRP A 182 -4.04 -5.52 16.00
C TRP A 182 -3.79 -6.87 16.67
N GLY A 183 -4.78 -7.78 16.70
CA GLY A 183 -4.68 -9.06 17.38
C GLY A 183 -4.55 -8.95 18.90
N LYS A 184 -5.02 -7.83 19.48
CA LYS A 184 -5.00 -7.52 20.91
C LYS A 184 -6.28 -6.81 21.31
N ARG A 185 -6.65 -6.87 22.59
CA ARG A 185 -7.79 -6.11 23.10
C ARG A 185 -7.52 -4.61 23.04
N ALA A 186 -8.56 -3.82 22.81
CA ALA A 186 -8.45 -2.36 22.74
C ALA A 186 -7.91 -1.76 24.05
N THR A 187 -8.19 -2.38 25.19
CA THR A 187 -7.66 -2.01 26.51
C THR A 187 -6.16 -2.24 26.68
N GLU A 188 -5.55 -3.09 25.85
CA GLU A 188 -4.12 -3.43 25.85
C GLU A 188 -3.35 -2.61 24.81
N LEU A 189 -4.05 -1.89 23.94
CA LEU A 189 -3.47 -1.09 22.88
C LEU A 189 -3.26 0.35 23.34
N PRO A 190 -2.11 0.97 22.99
CA PRO A 190 -1.84 2.36 23.34
C PRO A 190 -2.85 3.34 22.73
N SER A 191 -3.19 4.39 23.47
CA SER A 191 -4.15 5.44 23.03
C SER A 191 -3.72 6.15 21.75
N PHE A 192 -2.42 6.30 21.48
CA PHE A 192 -1.89 7.01 20.31
C PHE A 192 -2.20 6.32 18.96
N ILE A 193 -2.60 5.04 18.96
CA ILE A 193 -3.01 4.32 17.74
C ILE A 193 -4.20 5.00 17.08
N ILE A 194 -5.14 5.52 17.88
CA ILE A 194 -6.27 6.34 17.42
C ILE A 194 -6.10 7.77 17.91
N LYS A 195 -5.36 8.58 17.14
CA LYS A 195 -5.20 10.00 17.46
C LYS A 195 -6.47 10.81 17.19
N ARG A 196 -7.24 10.40 16.19
CA ARG A 196 -8.51 11.00 15.78
C ARG A 196 -9.37 9.98 15.05
N LEU A 197 -10.66 10.08 15.22
CA LEU A 197 -11.65 9.41 14.38
C LEU A 197 -12.41 10.48 13.62
N PRO A 198 -12.48 10.42 12.29
CA PRO A 198 -13.14 11.44 11.50
C PRO A 198 -14.65 11.41 11.75
N VAL A 199 -15.17 12.49 12.30
CA VAL A 199 -16.61 12.71 12.52
C VAL A 199 -17.03 13.90 11.68
N ARG A 200 -18.07 13.73 10.88
CA ARG A 200 -18.62 14.77 10.00
C ARG A 200 -20.10 14.99 10.28
N PHE A 201 -20.46 16.21 10.61
CA PHE A 201 -21.87 16.60 10.86
C PHE A 201 -22.55 17.07 9.56
N ILE A 202 -22.32 16.35 8.47
CA ILE A 202 -22.91 16.55 7.15
C ILE A 202 -23.28 15.19 6.55
N TYR A 203 -24.18 15.18 5.56
CA TYR A 203 -24.56 13.97 4.80
C TYR A 203 -23.61 13.74 3.63
N ASP A 204 -22.36 13.41 3.92
CA ASP A 204 -21.33 13.13 2.93
C ASP A 204 -20.67 11.77 3.22
N ASN A 205 -20.82 10.84 2.28
CA ASN A 205 -20.26 9.49 2.36
C ASN A 205 -18.89 9.37 1.70
N ASN A 206 -18.36 10.44 1.11
CA ASN A 206 -17.02 10.41 0.57
C ASN A 206 -15.99 10.20 1.68
N TYR A 207 -15.24 9.09 1.63
CA TYR A 207 -14.28 8.75 2.68
C TYR A 207 -13.11 9.72 2.76
N PHE A 208 -12.61 10.16 1.61
CA PHE A 208 -11.46 11.07 1.53
C PHE A 208 -11.91 12.54 1.59
N ASN A 209 -11.01 13.40 2.06
CA ASN A 209 -11.16 14.85 2.01
C ASN A 209 -10.44 15.47 0.81
N ASP A 210 -9.79 14.64 0.00
CA ASP A 210 -8.99 15.09 -1.13
C ASP A 210 -9.85 15.55 -2.31
N ILE A 211 -9.33 16.52 -3.05
CA ILE A 211 -10.03 17.14 -4.20
C ILE A 211 -10.13 16.15 -5.36
N TYR A 212 -9.08 15.34 -5.57
CA TYR A 212 -8.99 14.37 -6.64
C TYR A 212 -9.01 12.95 -6.08
N GLN A 213 -9.80 12.08 -6.68
CA GLN A 213 -9.78 10.64 -6.42
C GLN A 213 -10.32 9.87 -7.61
N GLY A 214 -9.94 8.61 -7.73
CA GLY A 214 -10.40 7.73 -8.79
C GLY A 214 -9.66 6.41 -8.83
N ILE A 215 -10.11 5.57 -9.75
CA ILE A 215 -9.48 4.29 -10.10
C ILE A 215 -9.02 4.39 -11.55
N PRO A 216 -7.80 3.95 -11.89
CA PRO A 216 -7.38 3.94 -13.29
C PRO A 216 -8.22 2.93 -14.08
N ILE A 217 -8.80 3.38 -15.18
CA ILE A 217 -9.57 2.53 -16.08
C ILE A 217 -8.64 1.47 -16.64
N GLY A 218 -8.99 0.18 -16.44
CA GLY A 218 -8.13 -0.95 -16.80
C GLY A 218 -7.10 -1.36 -15.74
N GLY A 219 -7.19 -0.82 -14.53
CA GLY A 219 -6.36 -1.21 -13.37
C GLY A 219 -5.02 -0.49 -13.28
N TYR A 220 -4.32 -0.70 -12.17
CA TYR A 220 -3.07 0.01 -11.85
C TYR A 220 -1.83 -0.54 -12.57
N THR A 221 -1.81 -1.82 -12.92
CA THR A 221 -0.62 -2.48 -13.48
C THR A 221 -0.12 -1.79 -14.74
N GLN A 222 -1.03 -1.36 -15.62
CA GLN A 222 -0.68 -0.63 -16.84
C GLN A 222 0.11 0.68 -16.61
N ILE A 223 -0.09 1.33 -15.45
CA ILE A 223 0.66 2.53 -15.08
C ILE A 223 2.13 2.17 -14.93
N ILE A 224 2.40 1.09 -14.21
CA ILE A 224 3.75 0.61 -13.97
C ILE A 224 4.39 0.07 -15.25
N GLU A 225 3.64 -0.67 -16.06
CA GLU A 225 4.10 -1.16 -17.36
C GLU A 225 4.51 -0.01 -18.29
N LYS A 226 3.71 1.06 -18.36
CA LYS A 226 4.07 2.26 -19.15
C LYS A 226 5.29 3.00 -18.59
N MET A 227 5.46 3.06 -17.27
CA MET A 227 6.65 3.65 -16.65
C MET A 227 7.92 2.84 -16.94
N LEU A 228 7.79 1.53 -17.05
CA LEU A 228 8.91 0.62 -17.26
C LEU A 228 9.13 0.26 -18.74
N ASP A 229 8.35 0.84 -19.66
CA ASP A 229 8.51 0.59 -21.09
C ASP A 229 9.91 0.99 -21.57
N GLY A 230 10.57 0.05 -22.27
CA GLY A 230 11.95 0.21 -22.74
C GLY A 230 13.04 0.07 -21.66
N ILE A 231 12.68 -0.24 -20.41
CA ILE A 231 13.62 -0.49 -19.30
C ILE A 231 13.78 -2.00 -19.07
N GLU A 232 15.02 -2.45 -18.83
CA GLU A 232 15.26 -3.87 -18.50
C GLU A 232 14.66 -4.20 -17.13
N VAL A 233 13.74 -5.19 -17.10
CA VAL A 233 13.08 -5.68 -15.89
C VAL A 233 13.33 -7.18 -15.74
N ARG A 234 13.76 -7.61 -14.56
CA ARG A 234 13.90 -9.03 -14.19
C ARG A 234 12.94 -9.37 -13.06
N LEU A 235 11.88 -10.08 -13.39
CA LEU A 235 10.91 -10.62 -12.45
C LEU A 235 11.33 -11.97 -11.90
N SER A 236 10.70 -12.41 -10.81
CA SER A 236 11.08 -13.64 -10.07
C SER A 236 12.59 -13.66 -9.73
N CYS A 237 13.15 -12.47 -9.46
CA CYS A 237 14.54 -12.24 -9.14
C CYS A 237 14.65 -11.66 -7.73
N ASP A 238 14.93 -12.52 -6.74
CA ASP A 238 15.17 -12.05 -5.37
C ASP A 238 16.55 -11.41 -5.27
N TYR A 239 16.58 -10.15 -4.84
CA TYR A 239 17.83 -9.39 -4.67
C TYR A 239 18.81 -10.08 -3.73
N PHE A 240 18.33 -10.66 -2.64
CA PHE A 240 19.22 -11.26 -1.64
C PHE A 240 19.85 -12.57 -2.10
N GLU A 241 19.16 -13.32 -2.97
CA GLU A 241 19.70 -14.52 -3.59
C GLU A 241 20.75 -14.21 -4.67
N ASN A 242 20.64 -13.04 -5.32
CA ASN A 242 21.49 -12.60 -6.41
C ASN A 242 22.34 -11.37 -6.06
N LYS A 243 22.52 -11.07 -4.77
CA LYS A 243 23.09 -9.82 -4.27
C LYS A 243 24.45 -9.48 -4.88
N GLU A 244 25.38 -10.41 -4.85
CA GLU A 244 26.74 -10.19 -5.33
C GLU A 244 26.78 -9.87 -6.83
N GLU A 245 26.03 -10.62 -7.64
CA GLU A 245 25.95 -10.35 -9.09
C GLU A 245 25.35 -8.98 -9.34
N LEU A 246 24.17 -8.68 -8.74
CA LEU A 246 23.44 -7.46 -8.96
C LEU A 246 24.21 -6.21 -8.51
N GLU A 247 24.89 -6.28 -7.36
CA GLU A 247 25.70 -5.17 -6.86
C GLU A 247 26.97 -4.92 -7.68
N ASN A 248 27.43 -5.91 -8.42
CA ASN A 248 28.62 -5.79 -9.26
C ASN A 248 28.34 -5.15 -10.62
N ILE A 249 27.09 -5.07 -11.05
CA ILE A 249 26.71 -4.55 -12.38
C ILE A 249 26.10 -3.16 -12.35
N ALA A 250 25.88 -2.57 -11.19
CA ALA A 250 25.27 -1.25 -11.05
C ALA A 250 26.11 -0.32 -10.15
N GLU A 251 26.12 0.98 -10.47
CA GLU A 251 26.84 1.99 -9.70
C GLU A 251 26.14 2.30 -8.40
N LYS A 252 24.81 2.52 -8.45
CA LYS A 252 23.96 2.82 -7.31
C LYS A 252 22.72 1.93 -7.25
N ILE A 253 22.16 1.83 -6.07
CA ILE A 253 21.00 0.99 -5.78
C ILE A 253 19.87 1.85 -5.21
N ILE A 254 18.69 1.75 -5.79
CA ILE A 254 17.44 2.23 -5.19
C ILE A 254 16.74 1.02 -4.58
N PHE A 255 16.70 0.95 -3.26
CA PHE A 255 16.17 -0.19 -2.54
C PHE A 255 14.83 0.13 -1.90
N THR A 256 13.76 -0.58 -2.31
CA THR A 256 12.40 -0.34 -1.81
C THR A 256 11.91 -1.41 -0.83
N GLY A 257 12.74 -2.39 -0.51
CA GLY A 257 12.46 -3.43 0.48
C GLY A 257 12.73 -3.00 1.93
N PRO A 258 12.58 -3.93 2.90
CA PRO A 258 12.83 -3.64 4.30
C PRO A 258 14.29 -3.25 4.58
N ILE A 259 14.49 -2.08 5.18
CA ILE A 259 15.83 -1.54 5.45
C ILE A 259 16.63 -2.41 6.43
N ASP A 260 15.97 -2.97 7.44
CA ASP A 260 16.58 -3.86 8.42
C ASP A 260 17.11 -5.16 7.78
N LYS A 261 16.34 -5.73 6.84
CA LYS A 261 16.77 -6.91 6.06
C LYS A 261 17.99 -6.59 5.19
N TYR A 262 18.04 -5.41 4.57
CA TYR A 262 19.20 -4.99 3.76
C TYR A 262 20.49 -5.02 4.58
N TYR A 263 20.45 -4.56 5.83
CA TYR A 263 21.59 -4.56 6.75
C TYR A 263 21.71 -5.84 7.60
N GLY A 264 21.07 -6.93 7.20
CA GLY A 264 21.16 -8.23 7.85
C GLY A 264 20.67 -8.21 9.31
N TYR A 265 19.67 -7.39 9.61
CA TYR A 265 19.07 -7.24 10.95
C TYR A 265 20.06 -6.85 12.04
N LYS A 266 21.11 -6.10 11.69
CA LYS A 266 22.24 -5.74 12.56
C LYS A 266 21.83 -5.17 13.93
N PHE A 267 20.74 -4.43 14.01
CA PHE A 267 20.22 -3.82 15.24
C PHE A 267 18.97 -4.52 15.77
N GLY A 268 18.51 -5.58 15.10
CA GLY A 268 17.25 -6.28 15.36
C GLY A 268 16.21 -6.07 14.27
N GLU A 269 15.12 -6.83 14.36
CA GLU A 269 14.04 -6.80 13.38
C GLU A 269 13.07 -5.65 13.64
N LEU A 270 12.71 -4.91 12.60
CA LEU A 270 11.58 -3.99 12.60
C LEU A 270 10.27 -4.78 12.54
N GLU A 271 9.27 -4.32 13.26
CA GLU A 271 7.98 -5.00 13.31
C GLU A 271 7.02 -4.46 12.26
N TYR A 272 6.23 -5.36 11.69
CA TYR A 272 5.23 -5.05 10.66
C TYR A 272 3.90 -5.73 10.99
N ARG A 273 2.84 -5.32 10.30
CA ARG A 273 1.61 -6.10 10.17
C ARG A 273 1.56 -6.71 8.78
N SER A 274 1.05 -7.92 8.71
CA SER A 274 0.80 -8.62 7.47
C SER A 274 -0.68 -8.72 7.17
N LEU A 275 -1.02 -9.10 5.95
CA LEU A 275 -2.37 -9.37 5.49
C LEU A 275 -2.39 -10.69 4.73
N ARG A 276 -3.52 -11.37 4.77
CA ARG A 276 -3.82 -12.53 3.94
C ARG A 276 -5.09 -12.26 3.16
N PHE A 277 -5.08 -12.60 1.88
CA PHE A 277 -6.18 -12.38 0.96
C PHE A 277 -6.73 -13.72 0.45
N GLU A 278 -8.04 -13.85 0.45
CA GLU A 278 -8.76 -14.97 -0.17
C GLU A 278 -9.68 -14.42 -1.25
N THR A 279 -9.39 -14.75 -2.49
CA THR A 279 -10.16 -14.29 -3.66
C THR A 279 -11.06 -15.41 -4.15
N GLU A 280 -12.32 -15.08 -4.37
CA GLU A 280 -13.38 -16.02 -4.81
C GLU A 280 -14.11 -15.41 -6.01
N GLU A 281 -14.34 -16.22 -7.05
CA GLU A 281 -15.27 -15.92 -8.14
C GLU A 281 -16.65 -16.44 -7.77
N LEU A 282 -17.68 -15.62 -7.95
CA LEU A 282 -19.05 -15.93 -7.59
C LEU A 282 -19.98 -15.80 -8.79
N ASP A 283 -20.86 -16.77 -9.00
CA ASP A 283 -21.89 -16.78 -10.05
C ASP A 283 -23.10 -15.91 -9.64
N VAL A 284 -22.82 -14.66 -9.28
CA VAL A 284 -23.82 -13.64 -8.96
C VAL A 284 -23.38 -12.31 -9.54
N GLU A 285 -24.35 -11.53 -10.02
CA GLU A 285 -24.05 -10.21 -10.62
C GLU A 285 -23.49 -9.21 -9.60
N ASN A 286 -23.99 -9.25 -8.37
CA ASN A 286 -23.68 -8.28 -7.33
C ASN A 286 -23.77 -8.98 -5.96
N TYR A 287 -22.68 -9.03 -5.23
CA TYR A 287 -22.59 -9.74 -3.96
C TYR A 287 -22.98 -8.87 -2.76
N GLN A 288 -22.42 -7.66 -2.68
CA GLN A 288 -22.56 -6.80 -1.50
C GLN A 288 -23.01 -5.36 -1.80
N GLY A 289 -23.14 -5.00 -3.08
CA GLY A 289 -23.66 -3.68 -3.49
C GLY A 289 -22.69 -2.51 -3.27
N ASN A 290 -21.43 -2.78 -2.91
CA ASN A 290 -20.40 -1.77 -2.72
C ASN A 290 -19.01 -2.37 -2.93
N ALA A 291 -18.05 -1.55 -3.36
CA ALA A 291 -16.68 -2.01 -3.55
C ALA A 291 -16.03 -2.50 -2.26
N VAL A 292 -16.27 -1.81 -1.12
CA VAL A 292 -15.64 -2.14 0.17
C VAL A 292 -16.68 -2.18 1.29
N VAL A 293 -16.80 -3.33 1.92
CA VAL A 293 -17.58 -3.53 3.15
C VAL A 293 -16.64 -3.95 4.28
N ASN A 294 -16.53 -3.11 5.31
CA ASN A 294 -15.77 -3.41 6.52
C ASN A 294 -16.63 -4.19 7.51
N TYR A 295 -16.09 -5.27 8.06
CA TYR A 295 -16.75 -6.09 9.08
C TYR A 295 -16.22 -5.73 10.45
N THR A 296 -17.05 -5.09 11.27
CA THR A 296 -16.61 -4.53 12.56
C THR A 296 -16.84 -5.47 13.74
N GLU A 297 -17.52 -6.60 13.54
CA GLU A 297 -17.70 -7.65 14.55
C GLU A 297 -16.36 -8.38 14.77
N TYR A 298 -16.04 -8.68 16.03
CA TYR A 298 -14.83 -9.43 16.38
C TYR A 298 -14.88 -10.88 15.89
N GLU A 299 -16.06 -11.50 15.92
CA GLU A 299 -16.30 -12.89 15.57
C GLU A 299 -16.11 -13.20 14.08
N VAL A 300 -16.23 -12.19 13.24
CA VAL A 300 -15.95 -12.31 11.79
C VAL A 300 -14.44 -12.18 11.58
N PRO A 301 -13.76 -13.23 11.05
CA PRO A 301 -12.30 -13.30 11.07
C PRO A 301 -11.60 -12.34 10.09
N TYR A 302 -12.28 -11.87 9.06
CA TYR A 302 -11.75 -10.87 8.11
C TYR A 302 -12.18 -9.45 8.49
N THR A 303 -11.37 -8.48 8.09
CA THR A 303 -11.64 -7.05 8.35
C THR A 303 -12.54 -6.44 7.30
N ARG A 304 -12.46 -6.92 6.05
CA ARG A 304 -13.29 -6.41 4.95
C ARG A 304 -13.47 -7.43 3.84
N ILE A 305 -14.51 -7.21 3.06
CA ILE A 305 -14.66 -7.82 1.74
C ILE A 305 -14.56 -6.70 0.69
N ILE A 306 -13.78 -6.98 -0.34
CA ILE A 306 -13.63 -6.13 -1.52
C ILE A 306 -14.38 -6.82 -2.66
N GLU A 307 -15.36 -6.17 -3.27
CA GLU A 307 -16.00 -6.60 -4.50
C GLU A 307 -15.48 -5.75 -5.65
N HIS A 308 -14.52 -6.29 -6.38
CA HIS A 308 -13.66 -5.55 -7.30
C HIS A 308 -14.42 -4.89 -8.46
N LYS A 309 -15.50 -5.50 -8.91
CA LYS A 309 -16.35 -5.02 -9.98
C LYS A 309 -16.86 -3.60 -9.75
N HIS A 310 -17.14 -3.23 -8.50
CA HIS A 310 -17.67 -1.91 -8.14
C HIS A 310 -16.67 -0.76 -8.28
N PHE A 311 -15.39 -1.03 -8.42
CA PHE A 311 -14.40 0.03 -8.69
C PHE A 311 -14.58 0.67 -10.06
N GLU A 312 -15.08 -0.12 -11.03
CA GLU A 312 -15.30 0.32 -12.40
C GLU A 312 -16.76 0.09 -12.84
N TYR A 313 -17.70 -0.02 -11.88
CA TYR A 313 -19.11 -0.27 -12.13
C TYR A 313 -19.80 0.93 -12.78
N GLY A 314 -20.70 0.66 -13.75
CA GLY A 314 -21.48 1.67 -14.45
C GLY A 314 -21.47 1.48 -15.98
N PRO A 315 -21.88 2.50 -16.75
CA PRO A 315 -21.92 2.43 -18.22
C PRO A 315 -20.57 2.08 -18.87
N SER A 316 -19.46 2.35 -18.16
CA SER A 316 -18.11 2.03 -18.60
C SER A 316 -17.82 0.53 -18.49
N LEU A 317 -18.38 -0.17 -17.51
CA LEU A 317 -18.13 -1.59 -17.30
C LEU A 317 -18.64 -2.44 -18.46
N GLY A 318 -19.83 -2.14 -18.98
CA GLY A 318 -20.38 -2.84 -20.14
C GLY A 318 -19.55 -2.67 -21.41
N LYS A 319 -18.75 -1.61 -21.51
CA LYS A 319 -17.82 -1.36 -22.62
C LYS A 319 -16.47 -2.07 -22.41
N ILE A 320 -15.92 -2.03 -21.19
CA ILE A 320 -14.62 -2.63 -20.84
C ILE A 320 -14.71 -4.15 -20.88
N ALA A 321 -15.77 -4.72 -20.34
CA ALA A 321 -15.93 -6.14 -20.17
C ALA A 321 -16.55 -6.89 -21.36
N GLY A 322 -16.76 -6.24 -22.48
CA GLY A 322 -17.35 -6.87 -23.65
C GLY A 322 -18.71 -7.54 -23.41
N GLY A 323 -19.47 -7.10 -22.41
CA GLY A 323 -20.79 -7.61 -22.06
C GLY A 323 -20.83 -8.94 -21.32
N LYS A 324 -19.69 -9.60 -21.06
CA LYS A 324 -19.64 -10.92 -20.41
C LYS A 324 -19.61 -10.88 -18.89
N THR A 325 -19.28 -9.74 -18.27
CA THR A 325 -19.14 -9.59 -16.80
C THR A 325 -20.46 -9.41 -16.06
N ALA A 326 -21.58 -9.41 -16.75
CA ALA A 326 -22.87 -9.10 -16.14
C ALA A 326 -23.31 -10.14 -15.08
N GLN A 327 -22.91 -11.40 -15.21
CA GLN A 327 -23.46 -12.51 -14.41
C GLN A 327 -22.53 -12.99 -13.27
N LYS A 328 -21.29 -12.52 -13.23
CA LYS A 328 -20.30 -12.95 -12.24
C LYS A 328 -19.69 -11.77 -11.51
N THR A 329 -19.20 -12.01 -10.31
CA THR A 329 -18.39 -11.04 -9.57
C THR A 329 -17.20 -11.71 -8.90
N ILE A 330 -16.19 -10.93 -8.56
CA ILE A 330 -15.01 -11.41 -7.83
C ILE A 330 -14.90 -10.62 -6.54
N ILE A 331 -14.82 -11.35 -5.44
CA ILE A 331 -14.63 -10.79 -4.11
C ILE A 331 -13.27 -11.21 -3.56
N THR A 332 -12.72 -10.36 -2.70
CA THR A 332 -11.54 -10.69 -1.88
C THR A 332 -11.82 -10.41 -0.42
N LYS A 333 -11.68 -11.44 0.42
CA LYS A 333 -11.70 -11.33 1.88
C LYS A 333 -10.30 -10.96 2.37
N GLU A 334 -10.18 -9.89 3.12
CA GLU A 334 -8.92 -9.42 3.71
C GLU A 334 -8.85 -9.79 5.19
N TYR A 335 -7.88 -10.63 5.53
CA TYR A 335 -7.63 -11.06 6.90
C TYR A 335 -6.42 -10.34 7.47
N PRO A 336 -6.51 -9.80 8.69
CA PRO A 336 -5.34 -9.34 9.41
C PRO A 336 -4.46 -10.54 9.78
N ASP A 337 -3.16 -10.38 9.62
CA ASP A 337 -2.22 -11.45 9.92
C ASP A 337 -1.02 -10.91 10.70
N LYS A 338 -0.46 -11.76 11.57
CA LYS A 338 0.79 -11.44 12.27
C LYS A 338 1.94 -11.56 11.28
N TRP A 339 2.72 -10.51 11.18
CA TRP A 339 3.95 -10.58 10.43
C TRP A 339 4.99 -11.44 11.16
N ILE A 340 5.64 -12.30 10.43
CA ILE A 340 6.84 -13.04 10.82
C ILE A 340 7.80 -12.99 9.65
N GLN A 341 9.08 -13.20 9.88
CA GLN A 341 10.09 -13.24 8.83
C GLN A 341 9.68 -14.21 7.71
N GLY A 342 9.76 -13.77 6.46
CA GLY A 342 9.29 -14.52 5.29
C GLY A 342 7.88 -14.17 4.80
N LYS A 343 7.03 -13.55 5.63
CA LYS A 343 5.76 -12.99 5.18
C LYS A 343 5.92 -11.57 4.61
N GLU A 344 5.01 -11.17 3.72
CA GLU A 344 5.00 -9.81 3.16
C GLU A 344 4.64 -8.79 4.25
N PRO A 345 5.47 -7.74 4.43
CA PRO A 345 5.16 -6.62 5.32
C PRO A 345 4.24 -5.62 4.61
N TYR A 346 3.05 -5.36 5.17
CA TYR A 346 2.10 -4.39 4.60
C TYR A 346 2.09 -3.06 5.33
N TYR A 347 2.14 -3.10 6.67
CA TYR A 347 2.07 -1.90 7.50
C TYR A 347 3.21 -1.88 8.51
N THR A 348 3.82 -0.72 8.67
CA THR A 348 4.86 -0.47 9.68
C THR A 348 4.24 -0.24 11.06
N MET A 349 4.92 -0.70 12.10
CA MET A 349 4.56 -0.44 13.50
C MET A 349 5.23 0.87 13.94
N ASN A 350 4.48 1.98 13.90
CA ASN A 350 5.01 3.32 14.20
C ASN A 350 5.00 3.61 15.73
N ASP A 351 5.37 2.65 16.56
CA ASP A 351 5.58 2.85 17.99
C ASP A 351 6.98 3.40 18.29
N GLU A 352 7.24 3.79 19.53
CA GLU A 352 8.50 4.39 19.97
C GLU A 352 9.68 3.42 19.80
N LYS A 353 9.48 2.13 20.13
CA LYS A 353 10.49 1.07 19.98
C LYS A 353 10.97 0.97 18.54
N ASN A 354 10.04 0.81 17.61
CA ASN A 354 10.35 0.63 16.19
C ASN A 354 10.86 1.92 15.54
N THR A 355 10.36 3.07 15.95
CA THR A 355 10.87 4.37 15.50
C THR A 355 12.33 4.58 15.93
N SER A 356 12.67 4.25 17.18
CA SER A 356 14.04 4.32 17.68
C SER A 356 14.95 3.32 16.96
N LEU A 357 14.47 2.10 16.72
CA LEU A 357 15.22 1.09 15.96
C LEU A 357 15.47 1.51 14.51
N TYR A 358 14.44 2.03 13.83
CA TYR A 358 14.58 2.56 12.48
C TYR A 358 15.60 3.70 12.38
N SER A 359 15.65 4.58 13.38
CA SER A 359 16.62 5.68 13.39
C SER A 359 18.07 5.18 13.31
N LYS A 360 18.39 4.05 13.95
CA LYS A 360 19.73 3.43 13.86
C LYS A 360 20.03 2.91 12.44
N TYR A 361 19.04 2.32 11.76
CA TYR A 361 19.20 1.89 10.37
C TYR A 361 19.34 3.08 9.44
N LYS A 362 18.58 4.15 9.68
CA LYS A 362 18.68 5.37 8.90
C LYS A 362 20.06 6.02 9.00
N GLU A 363 20.67 6.02 10.19
CA GLU A 363 22.05 6.50 10.36
C GLU A 363 23.09 5.70 9.57
N LEU A 364 22.86 4.39 9.39
CA LEU A 364 23.70 3.57 8.47
C LEU A 364 23.44 3.95 7.01
N ALA A 365 22.19 4.07 6.63
CA ALA A 365 21.78 4.41 5.27
C ALA A 365 22.33 5.80 4.85
N ASP A 366 22.30 6.77 5.75
CA ASP A 366 22.80 8.13 5.48
C ASP A 366 24.33 8.17 5.25
N LYS A 367 25.07 7.14 5.67
CA LYS A 367 26.51 6.98 5.45
C LYS A 367 26.85 6.11 4.24
N ASP A 368 25.88 5.38 3.70
CA ASP A 368 26.07 4.49 2.58
C ASP A 368 25.83 5.23 1.26
N SER A 369 26.91 5.54 0.57
CA SER A 369 26.84 6.28 -0.70
C SER A 369 26.33 5.43 -1.88
N LYS A 370 26.25 4.11 -1.72
CA LYS A 370 25.88 3.17 -2.78
C LYS A 370 24.37 2.93 -2.85
N VAL A 371 23.66 3.00 -1.72
CA VAL A 371 22.24 2.67 -1.65
C VAL A 371 21.39 3.84 -1.20
N ILE A 372 20.25 4.00 -1.85
CA ILE A 372 19.20 4.95 -1.48
C ILE A 372 17.94 4.15 -1.15
N PHE A 373 17.42 4.35 0.05
CA PHE A 373 16.20 3.67 0.50
C PHE A 373 14.97 4.49 0.17
N GLY A 374 13.99 3.86 -0.47
CA GLY A 374 12.75 4.50 -0.87
C GLY A 374 11.51 3.65 -0.62
N GLY A 375 10.34 4.30 -0.65
CA GLY A 375 9.05 3.64 -0.45
C GLY A 375 8.76 3.27 1.00
N ARG A 376 7.62 2.61 1.22
CA ARG A 376 7.11 2.31 2.57
C ARG A 376 8.07 1.53 3.44
N LEU A 377 8.71 0.50 2.90
CA LEU A 377 9.56 -0.41 3.66
C LEU A 377 10.97 0.15 3.84
N GLY A 378 11.52 0.76 2.78
CA GLY A 378 12.84 1.38 2.84
C GLY A 378 12.90 2.58 3.77
N GLN A 379 11.82 3.37 3.84
CA GLN A 379 11.70 4.54 4.72
C GLN A 379 10.95 4.23 6.02
N TYR A 380 10.51 2.99 6.23
CA TYR A 380 9.73 2.54 7.39
C TYR A 380 8.57 3.49 7.73
N LYS A 381 7.78 3.88 6.72
CA LYS A 381 6.66 4.81 6.85
C LYS A 381 5.43 4.28 6.13
N TYR A 382 4.27 4.55 6.71
CA TYR A 382 3.02 4.39 6.00
C TYR A 382 2.82 5.59 5.07
N PHE A 383 2.72 5.29 3.76
CA PHE A 383 2.43 6.27 2.73
C PHE A 383 1.20 5.86 1.93
N ASP A 384 0.30 6.78 1.67
CA ASP A 384 -0.65 6.66 0.59
C ASP A 384 0.04 6.83 -0.76
N MET A 385 -0.59 6.42 -1.85
CA MET A 385 0.05 6.40 -3.17
C MET A 385 0.56 7.78 -3.61
N ASP A 386 -0.17 8.85 -3.31
CA ASP A 386 0.24 10.22 -3.61
C ASP A 386 1.56 10.59 -2.90
N LYS A 387 1.71 10.18 -1.63
CA LYS A 387 2.95 10.40 -0.87
C LYS A 387 4.11 9.58 -1.40
N VAL A 388 3.84 8.36 -1.87
CA VAL A 388 4.87 7.55 -2.56
C VAL A 388 5.38 8.26 -3.81
N ILE A 389 4.47 8.84 -4.61
CA ILE A 389 4.85 9.62 -5.81
C ILE A 389 5.69 10.83 -5.42
N ILE A 390 5.25 11.61 -4.42
CA ILE A 390 5.98 12.79 -3.94
C ILE A 390 7.41 12.42 -3.50
N GLU A 391 7.55 11.37 -2.69
CA GLU A 391 8.86 10.93 -2.19
C GLU A 391 9.75 10.38 -3.32
N ALA A 392 9.18 9.68 -4.30
CA ALA A 392 9.93 9.20 -5.47
C ALA A 392 10.44 10.37 -6.32
N LEU A 393 9.58 11.34 -6.64
CA LEU A 393 9.96 12.53 -7.42
C LEU A 393 10.99 13.41 -6.67
N LYS A 394 10.88 13.50 -5.35
CA LYS A 394 11.87 14.16 -4.51
C LYS A 394 13.23 13.47 -4.59
N CYS A 395 13.25 12.14 -4.44
CA CYS A 395 14.45 11.32 -4.58
C CYS A 395 15.11 11.53 -5.96
N VAL A 396 14.32 11.50 -7.03
CA VAL A 396 14.76 11.79 -8.40
C VAL A 396 15.42 13.17 -8.50
N LYS A 397 14.77 14.19 -7.93
CA LYS A 397 15.28 15.57 -7.97
C LYS A 397 16.60 15.74 -7.20
N GLU A 398 16.74 15.02 -6.10
CA GLU A 398 17.96 15.08 -5.26
C GLU A 398 19.11 14.31 -5.89
N GLU A 399 18.85 13.13 -6.46
CA GLU A 399 19.86 12.22 -6.98
C GLU A 399 20.28 12.53 -8.42
N LEU A 400 19.35 12.92 -9.28
CA LEU A 400 19.59 13.13 -10.72
C LEU A 400 19.74 14.62 -11.08
N LYS A 401 20.49 15.37 -10.28
CA LYS A 401 20.79 16.80 -10.54
C LYS A 401 21.61 17.01 -11.79
#